data_3403ac7505eaad60af0bc649bfdbcf40
#
_entry.id   3403ac7505eaad60af0bc649bfdbcf40
#
_cell.length_a   1.000
_cell.length_b   1.000
_cell.length_c   1.000
_cell.angle_alpha   90.00
_cell.angle_beta   90.00
_cell.angle_gamma   90.00
#
_symmetry.space_group_name_H-M   'P 1'
#
loop_
_entity.id
_entity.type
_entity.pdbx_description
1 polymer ?
#
loop_
_entity_poly.entity_id
_entity_poly.type
_entity_poly.pdbx_seq_one_letter_code
_entity_poly.pdbx_strand_id
1 'polypeptide(L)'
;EVRQLPFENLYQIKDKKYDFIFSNFGGLNCTSQLNNVLKQLPALLNENGKIMLVIMPPVSIWEHLHIFSLNFKVAFRRWRKDGAEASVENVTFRSYYYSAKYIIKNLQPEMNILHMQGLCNIMPPEFMHHYLTNKPKLRKWLGKADSFLGGYFPFTQIGDYCIIVMRKKTCNEHQL
;
A
#
# COMPACT_ATOMS: atom_id res chain seq x y z
N GLU A 1 12.36 10.22 18.40
CA GLU A 1 13.58 9.49 18.08
C GLU A 1 13.53 9.08 16.60
N VAL A 2 14.59 9.34 15.87
CA VAL A 2 14.75 8.93 14.45
C VAL A 2 15.89 7.93 14.37
N ARG A 3 15.69 6.79 13.68
CA ARG A 3 16.71 5.78 13.44
C ARG A 3 16.76 5.43 11.95
N GLN A 4 17.97 5.33 11.41
CA GLN A 4 18.19 4.75 10.09
C GLN A 4 18.28 3.23 10.24
N LEU A 5 17.25 2.52 9.78
CA LEU A 5 17.13 1.08 9.92
C LEU A 5 16.51 0.47 8.66
N PRO A 6 17.14 -0.54 8.02
CA PRO A 6 16.50 -1.30 6.97
C PRO A 6 15.23 -2.00 7.48
N PHE A 7 14.20 -2.08 6.65
CA PHE A 7 12.94 -2.73 7.02
C PHE A 7 13.10 -4.18 7.48
N GLU A 8 14.05 -4.89 6.92
CA GLU A 8 14.36 -6.28 7.25
C GLU A 8 14.89 -6.44 8.68
N ASN A 9 15.42 -5.37 9.26
CA ASN A 9 16.08 -5.36 10.55
C ASN A 9 15.20 -4.80 11.69
N LEU A 10 13.87 -4.77 11.54
CA LEU A 10 12.95 -4.28 12.57
C LEU A 10 13.08 -5.03 13.91
N TYR A 11 13.59 -6.25 13.91
CA TYR A 11 13.90 -7.02 15.13
C TYR A 11 14.87 -6.30 16.08
N GLN A 12 15.67 -5.34 15.58
CA GLN A 12 16.60 -4.55 16.43
C GLN A 12 15.88 -3.56 17.34
N ILE A 13 14.60 -3.29 17.13
CA ILE A 13 13.76 -2.42 17.96
C ILE A 13 12.64 -3.19 18.70
N LYS A 14 12.74 -4.51 18.78
CA LYS A 14 11.72 -5.39 19.36
C LYS A 14 11.42 -5.12 20.85
N ASP A 15 12.35 -4.49 21.56
CA ASP A 15 12.18 -4.13 22.97
C ASP A 15 11.20 -2.97 23.17
N LYS A 16 10.88 -2.25 22.09
CA LYS A 16 9.85 -1.20 22.08
C LYS A 16 8.55 -1.75 21.51
N LYS A 17 7.45 -1.35 22.13
CA LYS A 17 6.09 -1.64 21.65
C LYS A 17 5.39 -0.35 21.28
N TYR A 18 4.55 -0.43 20.26
CA TYR A 18 3.85 0.71 19.69
C TYR A 18 2.36 0.45 19.65
N ASP A 19 1.57 1.49 19.86
CA ASP A 19 0.11 1.43 19.71
C ASP A 19 -0.30 1.57 18.26
N PHE A 20 0.57 2.19 17.45
CA PHE A 20 0.31 2.40 16.02
C PHE A 20 1.60 2.36 15.21
N ILE A 21 1.59 1.55 14.13
CA ILE A 21 2.66 1.48 13.13
C ILE A 21 2.09 1.98 11.80
N PHE A 22 2.79 2.91 11.18
CA PHE A 22 2.37 3.50 9.90
C PHE A 22 3.47 3.37 8.85
N SER A 23 3.12 2.81 7.70
CA SER A 23 3.97 2.82 6.51
C SER A 23 3.27 3.55 5.38
N ASN A 24 3.87 4.65 4.91
CA ASN A 24 3.25 5.56 3.98
C ASN A 24 3.77 5.39 2.54
N PHE A 25 2.92 5.75 1.57
CA PHE A 25 3.23 5.94 0.15
C PHE A 25 4.19 4.93 -0.48
N GLY A 26 3.91 3.64 -0.28
CA GLY A 26 4.67 2.59 -0.95
C GLY A 26 6.09 2.37 -0.40
N GLY A 27 6.42 2.85 0.80
CA GLY A 27 7.71 2.56 1.43
C GLY A 27 8.01 1.07 1.47
N LEU A 28 7.02 0.24 1.79
CA LEU A 28 7.13 -1.22 1.77
C LEU A 28 7.27 -1.83 0.36
N ASN A 29 7.01 -1.05 -0.68
CA ASN A 29 7.25 -1.48 -2.06
C ASN A 29 8.75 -1.37 -2.45
N CYS A 30 9.60 -0.81 -1.60
CA CYS A 30 11.04 -0.71 -1.87
C CYS A 30 11.83 -1.95 -1.45
N THR A 31 11.21 -2.95 -0.82
CA THR A 31 11.86 -4.20 -0.44
C THR A 31 11.32 -5.41 -1.20
N SER A 32 12.20 -6.30 -1.64
CA SER A 32 11.84 -7.62 -2.19
C SER A 32 11.49 -8.64 -1.08
N GLN A 33 11.83 -8.32 0.17
CA GLN A 33 11.67 -9.21 1.32
C GLN A 33 10.47 -8.84 2.20
N LEU A 34 9.39 -8.36 1.60
CA LEU A 34 8.22 -7.89 2.35
C LEU A 34 7.68 -8.93 3.34
N ASN A 35 7.73 -10.22 3.01
CA ASN A 35 7.31 -11.29 3.93
C ASN A 35 8.07 -11.24 5.26
N ASN A 36 9.39 -11.00 5.23
CA ASN A 36 10.21 -10.92 6.44
C ASN A 36 9.85 -9.67 7.26
N VAL A 37 9.52 -8.58 6.61
CA VAL A 37 9.06 -7.35 7.27
C VAL A 37 7.71 -7.58 7.94
N LEU A 38 6.73 -8.11 7.21
CA LEU A 38 5.38 -8.33 7.72
C LEU A 38 5.35 -9.22 8.96
N LYS A 39 6.16 -10.27 9.00
CA LYS A 39 6.26 -11.19 10.15
C LYS A 39 6.79 -10.51 11.43
N GLN A 40 7.49 -9.40 11.31
CA GLN A 40 8.03 -8.67 12.46
C GLN A 40 7.03 -7.65 13.05
N LEU A 41 6.08 -7.16 12.24
CA LEU A 41 5.17 -6.08 12.65
C LEU A 41 4.29 -6.43 13.87
N PRO A 42 3.64 -7.60 13.95
CA PRO A 42 2.80 -7.92 15.11
C PRO A 42 3.58 -7.95 16.43
N ALA A 43 4.84 -8.38 16.39
CA ALA A 43 5.71 -8.42 17.55
C ALA A 43 6.08 -7.03 18.08
N LEU A 44 5.99 -5.99 17.27
CA LEU A 44 6.26 -4.59 17.62
C LEU A 44 5.02 -3.88 18.19
N LEU A 45 3.84 -4.49 18.13
CA LEU A 45 2.60 -3.86 18.60
C LEU A 45 2.29 -4.22 20.04
N ASN A 46 1.76 -3.24 20.78
CA ASN A 46 1.01 -3.45 22.01
C ASN A 46 -0.23 -4.31 21.75
N GLU A 47 -0.88 -4.81 22.80
CA GLU A 47 -2.21 -5.41 22.68
C GLU A 47 -3.20 -4.39 22.12
N ASN A 48 -4.06 -4.83 21.19
CA ASN A 48 -4.95 -3.96 20.42
C ASN A 48 -4.27 -2.90 19.55
N GLY A 49 -2.93 -2.92 19.46
CA GLY A 49 -2.18 -2.04 18.58
C GLY A 49 -2.59 -2.20 17.11
N LYS A 50 -2.45 -1.14 16.33
CA LYS A 50 -2.91 -1.07 14.95
C LYS A 50 -1.76 -0.84 13.98
N ILE A 51 -1.91 -1.33 12.77
CA ILE A 51 -1.06 -0.95 11.64
C ILE A 51 -1.89 -0.29 10.56
N MET A 52 -1.28 0.65 9.85
CA MET A 52 -1.81 1.20 8.61
C MET A 52 -0.71 1.14 7.55
N LEU A 53 -0.95 0.37 6.51
CA LEU A 53 -0.02 0.17 5.41
C LEU A 53 -0.61 0.80 4.15
N VAL A 54 0.15 1.71 3.53
CA VAL A 54 -0.19 2.31 2.24
C VAL A 54 0.78 1.75 1.21
N ILE A 55 0.28 0.90 0.34
CA ILE A 55 1.06 0.16 -0.65
C ILE A 55 0.62 0.48 -2.08
N MET A 56 1.52 0.25 -3.03
CA MET A 56 1.19 0.25 -4.45
C MET A 56 0.82 -1.18 -4.88
N PRO A 57 -0.46 -1.43 -5.26
CA PRO A 57 -0.89 -2.75 -5.71
C PRO A 57 -0.40 -3.04 -7.14
N PRO A 58 -0.43 -4.33 -7.58
CA PRO A 58 0.01 -4.71 -8.93
C PRO A 58 -0.95 -4.27 -10.04
N VAL A 59 -2.13 -3.77 -9.71
CA VAL A 59 -3.12 -3.31 -10.69
C VAL A 59 -3.42 -1.84 -10.43
N SER A 60 -3.13 -0.98 -11.41
CA SER A 60 -3.53 0.42 -11.46
C SER A 60 -4.29 0.67 -12.75
N ILE A 61 -5.52 1.17 -12.64
CA ILE A 61 -6.36 1.47 -13.81
C ILE A 61 -5.63 2.43 -14.74
N TRP A 62 -5.03 3.47 -14.18
CA TRP A 62 -4.36 4.52 -14.95
C TRP A 62 -3.14 4.03 -15.72
N GLU A 63 -2.36 3.10 -15.14
CA GLU A 63 -1.24 2.49 -15.87
C GLU A 63 -1.73 1.53 -16.96
N HIS A 64 -2.79 0.77 -16.70
CA HIS A 64 -3.36 -0.12 -17.72
C HIS A 64 -3.96 0.62 -18.92
N LEU A 65 -4.42 1.88 -18.75
CA LEU A 65 -4.88 2.70 -19.86
C LEU A 65 -3.78 2.98 -20.91
N HIS A 66 -2.50 2.83 -20.57
CA HIS A 66 -1.41 2.91 -21.52
C HIS A 66 -1.41 1.79 -22.59
N ILE A 67 -2.24 0.76 -22.43
CA ILE A 67 -2.50 -0.24 -23.48
C ILE A 67 -3.06 0.44 -24.74
N PHE A 68 -3.96 1.42 -24.58
CA PHE A 68 -4.55 2.15 -25.70
C PHE A 68 -3.55 3.03 -26.47
N SER A 69 -2.44 3.41 -25.83
CA SER A 69 -1.32 4.11 -26.47
C SER A 69 -0.19 3.16 -26.89
N LEU A 70 -0.43 1.84 -26.91
CA LEU A 70 0.52 0.79 -27.26
C LEU A 70 1.78 0.78 -26.39
N ASN A 71 1.75 1.42 -25.22
CA ASN A 71 2.86 1.45 -24.29
C ASN A 71 2.76 0.30 -23.28
N PHE A 72 2.92 -0.93 -23.75
CA PHE A 72 2.82 -2.15 -22.94
C PHE A 72 3.86 -2.21 -21.81
N LYS A 73 5.03 -1.58 -22.00
CA LYS A 73 6.07 -1.52 -20.95
C LYS A 73 5.56 -0.82 -19.70
N VAL A 74 4.85 0.29 -19.82
CA VAL A 74 4.24 1.02 -18.72
C VAL A 74 3.02 0.27 -18.19
N ALA A 75 2.12 -0.16 -19.09
CA ALA A 75 0.88 -0.83 -18.72
C ALA A 75 1.08 -2.05 -17.82
N PHE A 76 2.15 -2.81 -18.03
CA PHE A 76 2.42 -4.06 -17.31
C PHE A 76 3.65 -4.00 -16.41
N ARG A 77 4.22 -2.82 -16.13
CA ARG A 77 5.42 -2.70 -15.30
C ARG A 77 5.22 -3.25 -13.88
N ARG A 78 4.00 -3.12 -13.33
CA ARG A 78 3.66 -3.58 -11.98
C ARG A 78 3.54 -5.10 -11.85
N TRP A 79 3.47 -5.82 -12.99
CA TRP A 79 3.37 -7.28 -12.98
C TRP A 79 4.72 -7.99 -12.98
N ARG A 80 5.79 -7.23 -13.06
CA ARG A 80 7.14 -7.78 -13.05
C ARG A 80 7.50 -8.32 -11.67
N LYS A 81 7.84 -9.60 -11.59
CA LYS A 81 8.22 -10.29 -10.35
C LYS A 81 9.55 -9.77 -9.77
N ASP A 82 10.45 -9.33 -10.64
CA ASP A 82 11.74 -8.75 -10.31
C ASP A 82 11.69 -7.27 -9.95
N GLY A 83 10.48 -6.72 -9.85
CA GLY A 83 10.23 -5.31 -9.61
C GLY A 83 10.44 -4.45 -10.86
N ALA A 84 10.07 -3.19 -10.75
CA ALA A 84 10.28 -2.17 -11.78
C ALA A 84 11.25 -1.10 -11.27
N GLU A 85 12.05 -0.57 -12.17
CA GLU A 85 12.90 0.56 -11.87
C GLU A 85 12.07 1.80 -11.61
N ALA A 86 12.37 2.50 -10.53
CA ALA A 86 11.76 3.75 -10.13
C ALA A 86 12.86 4.74 -9.73
N SER A 87 12.59 6.03 -9.85
CA SER A 87 13.53 7.08 -9.50
C SER A 87 12.80 8.20 -8.77
N VAL A 88 13.41 8.67 -7.69
CA VAL A 88 12.97 9.85 -6.93
C VAL A 88 14.19 10.70 -6.65
N GLU A 89 14.17 11.99 -7.00
CA GLU A 89 15.24 12.95 -6.74
C GLU A 89 16.64 12.44 -7.13
N ASN A 90 16.74 11.85 -8.33
CA ASN A 90 17.98 11.25 -8.88
C ASN A 90 18.47 9.97 -8.16
N VAL A 91 17.73 9.43 -7.22
CA VAL A 91 18.01 8.11 -6.63
C VAL A 91 17.20 7.05 -7.34
N THR A 92 17.87 6.11 -7.99
CA THR A 92 17.21 4.98 -8.66
C THR A 92 17.13 3.79 -7.71
N PHE A 93 15.96 3.18 -7.63
CA PHE A 93 15.70 2.00 -6.81
C PHE A 93 14.73 1.05 -7.51
N ARG A 94 14.56 -0.16 -6.98
CA ARG A 94 13.54 -1.11 -7.44
C ARG A 94 12.28 -1.01 -6.60
N SER A 95 11.14 -0.91 -7.28
CA SER A 95 9.82 -0.94 -6.68
C SER A 95 9.16 -2.28 -6.97
N TYR A 96 8.67 -2.95 -5.93
CA TYR A 96 7.96 -4.24 -5.99
C TYR A 96 6.48 -4.00 -5.70
N TYR A 97 5.59 -4.69 -6.40
CA TYR A 97 4.16 -4.45 -6.28
C TYR A 97 3.49 -5.64 -5.63
N TYR A 98 2.87 -5.40 -4.47
CA TYR A 98 2.27 -6.44 -3.65
C TYR A 98 0.76 -6.29 -3.60
N SER A 99 0.03 -7.40 -3.79
CA SER A 99 -1.41 -7.38 -3.65
C SER A 99 -1.82 -7.24 -2.18
N ALA A 100 -2.95 -6.57 -1.93
CA ALA A 100 -3.54 -6.51 -0.60
C ALA A 100 -3.78 -7.92 -0.04
N LYS A 101 -4.22 -8.87 -0.88
CA LYS A 101 -4.41 -10.28 -0.51
C LYS A 101 -3.11 -10.92 0.02
N TYR A 102 -1.96 -10.62 -0.59
CA TYR A 102 -0.67 -11.13 -0.12
C TYR A 102 -0.35 -10.62 1.29
N ILE A 103 -0.52 -9.32 1.53
CA ILE A 103 -0.25 -8.71 2.84
C ILE A 103 -1.19 -9.27 3.91
N ILE A 104 -2.48 -9.31 3.62
CA ILE A 104 -3.50 -9.84 4.52
C ILE A 104 -3.20 -11.28 4.89
N LYS A 105 -2.89 -12.14 3.91
CA LYS A 105 -2.56 -13.55 4.16
C LYS A 105 -1.39 -13.72 5.12
N ASN A 106 -0.38 -12.84 5.07
CA ASN A 106 0.79 -12.92 5.95
C ASN A 106 0.54 -12.35 7.35
N LEU A 107 -0.42 -11.43 7.51
CA LEU A 107 -0.73 -10.79 8.78
C LEU A 107 -1.95 -11.37 9.49
N GLN A 108 -2.89 -11.95 8.77
CA GLN A 108 -4.17 -12.44 9.29
C GLN A 108 -4.05 -13.50 10.42
N PRO A 109 -3.00 -14.33 10.52
CA PRO A 109 -2.83 -15.19 11.70
C PRO A 109 -2.82 -14.41 13.02
N GLU A 110 -2.22 -13.23 13.05
CA GLU A 110 -2.05 -12.41 14.25
C GLU A 110 -2.87 -11.11 14.25
N MET A 111 -3.51 -10.77 13.14
CA MET A 111 -4.18 -9.48 12.97
C MET A 111 -5.55 -9.58 12.31
N ASN A 112 -6.48 -8.73 12.74
CA ASN A 112 -7.81 -8.57 12.15
C ASN A 112 -7.84 -7.33 11.24
N ILE A 113 -8.50 -7.46 10.08
CA ILE A 113 -8.72 -6.33 9.17
C ILE A 113 -9.76 -5.39 9.79
N LEU A 114 -9.45 -4.11 9.86
CA LEU A 114 -10.39 -3.06 10.27
C LEU A 114 -10.94 -2.30 9.08
N HIS A 115 -10.08 -1.98 8.11
CA HIS A 115 -10.47 -1.16 6.97
C HIS A 115 -9.56 -1.40 5.78
N MET A 116 -10.13 -1.29 4.58
CA MET A 116 -9.39 -1.28 3.31
C MET A 116 -9.95 -0.17 2.43
N GLN A 117 -9.06 0.54 1.75
CA GLN A 117 -9.42 1.63 0.85
C GLN A 117 -8.45 1.69 -0.33
N GLY A 118 -8.98 1.60 -1.54
CA GLY A 118 -8.22 1.93 -2.74
C GLY A 118 -8.21 3.43 -3.00
N LEU A 119 -7.11 3.95 -3.50
CA LEU A 119 -6.93 5.36 -3.82
C LEU A 119 -6.53 5.52 -5.29
N CYS A 120 -6.99 6.62 -5.89
CA CYS A 120 -6.74 6.94 -7.29
C CYS A 120 -7.19 5.81 -8.23
N ASN A 121 -8.39 5.28 -7.98
CA ASN A 121 -9.04 4.32 -8.87
C ASN A 121 -9.56 5.04 -10.14
N ILE A 122 -10.38 6.07 -9.93
CA ILE A 122 -10.95 6.91 -11.00
C ILE A 122 -10.43 8.35 -10.96
N MET A 123 -10.00 8.83 -9.77
CA MET A 123 -9.29 10.09 -9.66
C MET A 123 -7.92 9.94 -10.33
N PRO A 124 -7.55 10.78 -11.30
CA PRO A 124 -6.22 10.72 -11.91
C PRO A 124 -5.10 10.87 -10.88
N PRO A 125 -4.00 10.12 -11.02
CA PRO A 125 -2.84 10.28 -10.17
C PRO A 125 -2.17 11.65 -10.34
N GLU A 126 -1.29 12.04 -9.44
CA GLU A 126 -0.73 13.39 -9.33
C GLU A 126 -0.11 13.89 -10.64
N PHE A 127 0.62 13.05 -11.36
CA PHE A 127 1.25 13.42 -12.63
C PHE A 127 0.26 13.80 -13.74
N MET A 128 -1.04 13.47 -13.58
CA MET A 128 -2.12 13.83 -14.49
C MET A 128 -3.00 14.97 -13.96
N HIS A 129 -2.72 15.52 -12.79
CA HIS A 129 -3.56 16.56 -12.19
C HIS A 129 -3.68 17.83 -13.05
N HIS A 130 -2.72 18.10 -13.92
CA HIS A 130 -2.77 19.25 -14.85
C HIS A 130 -4.04 19.25 -15.72
N TYR A 131 -4.60 18.08 -16.06
CA TYR A 131 -5.88 17.98 -16.78
C TYR A 131 -7.09 18.46 -15.99
N LEU A 132 -6.98 18.52 -14.67
CA LEU A 132 -8.05 18.92 -13.74
C LEU A 132 -7.83 20.32 -13.12
N THR A 133 -6.70 20.99 -13.40
CA THR A 133 -6.33 22.28 -12.80
C THR A 133 -7.44 23.32 -13.01
N ASN A 134 -7.99 23.41 -14.22
CA ASN A 134 -9.02 24.38 -14.57
C ASN A 134 -10.45 23.82 -14.40
N LYS A 135 -10.63 22.66 -13.75
CA LYS A 135 -11.93 21.99 -13.61
C LYS A 135 -12.21 21.61 -12.14
N PRO A 136 -12.31 22.60 -11.21
CA PRO A 136 -12.42 22.31 -9.77
C PRO A 136 -13.68 21.52 -9.39
N LYS A 137 -14.80 21.76 -10.07
CA LYS A 137 -16.04 21.02 -9.84
C LYS A 137 -15.89 19.53 -10.19
N LEU A 138 -15.29 19.25 -11.36
CA LEU A 138 -15.01 17.88 -11.82
C LEU A 138 -14.04 17.18 -10.86
N ARG A 139 -12.96 17.86 -10.49
CA ARG A 139 -11.98 17.33 -9.51
C ARG A 139 -12.64 16.94 -8.19
N LYS A 140 -13.49 17.81 -7.65
CA LYS A 140 -14.23 17.54 -6.40
C LYS A 140 -15.18 16.35 -6.55
N TRP A 141 -15.88 16.26 -7.68
CA TRP A 141 -16.80 15.15 -7.96
C TRP A 141 -16.04 13.82 -8.10
N LEU A 142 -14.97 13.78 -8.91
CA LEU A 142 -14.12 12.61 -9.07
C LEU A 142 -13.52 12.15 -7.74
N GLY A 143 -13.03 13.08 -6.91
CA GLY A 143 -12.48 12.75 -5.60
C GLY A 143 -13.51 12.11 -4.65
N LYS A 144 -14.76 12.60 -4.66
CA LYS A 144 -15.86 11.98 -3.88
C LYS A 144 -16.21 10.60 -4.39
N ALA A 145 -16.32 10.44 -5.72
CA ALA A 145 -16.62 9.16 -6.34
C ALA A 145 -15.49 8.14 -6.09
N ASP A 146 -14.22 8.56 -6.20
CA ASP A 146 -13.05 7.73 -5.91
C ASP A 146 -13.04 7.27 -4.45
N SER A 147 -13.28 8.18 -3.52
CA SER A 147 -13.37 7.87 -2.09
C SER A 147 -14.51 6.88 -1.78
N PHE A 148 -15.67 7.05 -2.41
CA PHE A 148 -16.79 6.13 -2.24
C PHE A 148 -16.49 4.75 -2.82
N LEU A 149 -16.09 4.68 -4.09
CA LEU A 149 -15.80 3.43 -4.78
C LEU A 149 -14.62 2.67 -4.16
N GLY A 150 -13.58 3.40 -3.73
CA GLY A 150 -12.39 2.82 -3.13
C GLY A 150 -12.65 1.97 -1.89
N GLY A 151 -13.80 2.14 -1.22
CA GLY A 151 -14.26 1.31 -0.10
C GLY A 151 -14.86 -0.03 -0.51
N TYR A 152 -15.12 -0.27 -1.79
CA TYR A 152 -15.79 -1.49 -2.28
C TYR A 152 -14.89 -2.36 -3.14
N PHE A 153 -15.07 -3.66 -3.08
CA PHE A 153 -14.42 -4.60 -3.98
C PHE A 153 -14.92 -4.38 -5.43
N PRO A 154 -14.04 -4.39 -6.47
CA PRO A 154 -12.60 -4.67 -6.40
C PRO A 154 -11.72 -3.44 -6.11
N PHE A 155 -12.28 -2.25 -6.01
CA PHE A 155 -11.57 -0.98 -5.89
C PHE A 155 -10.70 -0.88 -4.61
N THR A 156 -11.03 -1.63 -3.55
CA THR A 156 -10.18 -1.75 -2.34
C THR A 156 -8.81 -2.37 -2.61
N GLN A 157 -8.62 -3.06 -3.74
CA GLN A 157 -7.41 -3.84 -4.05
C GLN A 157 -6.67 -3.37 -5.30
N ILE A 158 -7.22 -2.38 -5.99
CA ILE A 158 -6.67 -1.78 -7.20
C ILE A 158 -6.50 -0.28 -6.99
N GLY A 159 -5.98 0.42 -7.99
CA GLY A 159 -5.73 1.85 -7.92
C GLY A 159 -4.23 2.17 -7.88
N ASP A 160 -3.91 3.40 -7.60
CA ASP A 160 -2.50 3.78 -7.49
C ASP A 160 -1.91 3.37 -6.14
N TYR A 161 -2.72 3.50 -5.08
CA TYR A 161 -2.42 3.01 -3.74
C TYR A 161 -3.59 2.22 -3.16
N CYS A 162 -3.26 1.36 -2.19
CA CYS A 162 -4.20 0.65 -1.34
C CYS A 162 -3.82 0.86 0.12
N ILE A 163 -4.78 1.33 0.92
CA ILE A 163 -4.68 1.45 2.37
C ILE A 163 -5.22 0.17 3.00
N ILE A 164 -4.46 -0.41 3.91
CA ILE A 164 -4.85 -1.58 4.70
C ILE A 164 -4.66 -1.21 6.17
N VAL A 165 -5.74 -1.22 6.95
CA VAL A 165 -5.70 -1.00 8.40
C VAL A 165 -6.06 -2.31 9.10
N MET A 166 -5.18 -2.74 9.99
CA MET A 166 -5.38 -3.97 10.77
C MET A 166 -5.11 -3.72 12.26
N ARG A 167 -5.74 -4.51 13.11
CA ARG A 167 -5.54 -4.50 14.57
C ARG A 167 -4.97 -5.85 15.01
N LYS A 168 -4.03 -5.82 15.94
CA LYS A 168 -3.52 -7.04 16.57
C LYS A 168 -4.64 -7.75 17.30
N LYS A 169 -4.72 -9.07 17.13
CA LYS A 169 -5.64 -9.93 17.88
C LYS A 169 -5.29 -9.93 19.35
N THR A 170 -6.30 -9.99 20.20
CA THR A 170 -6.13 -10.23 21.64
C THR A 170 -5.91 -11.72 21.90
N CYS A 171 -5.29 -12.06 23.04
CA CYS A 171 -5.05 -13.46 23.43
C CYS A 171 -6.31 -14.34 23.37
N ASN A 172 -7.49 -13.78 23.64
CA ASN A 172 -8.76 -14.50 23.60
C ASN A 172 -9.24 -14.81 22.16
N GLU A 173 -8.79 -14.04 21.15
CA GLU A 173 -9.17 -14.22 19.74
C GLU A 173 -8.31 -15.28 19.03
N HIS A 174 -7.25 -15.79 19.67
CA HIS A 174 -6.40 -16.86 19.11
C HIS A 174 -6.92 -18.27 19.41
N GLN A 175 -7.96 -18.42 20.25
CA GLN A 175 -8.48 -19.72 20.71
C GLN A 175 -9.79 -20.14 20.06
N LEU A 176 -10.31 -19.35 19.12
CA LEU A 176 -11.51 -19.64 18.30
C LEU A 176 -11.09 -19.87 16.83
#